data_3c30af6ed09f78ac2e38c6ae4001e374
#
_entry.id   3c30af6ed09f78ac2e38c6ae4001e374
#
_cell.length_a   1.000
_cell.length_b   1.000
_cell.length_c   1.000
_cell.angle_alpha   90.00
_cell.angle_beta   90.00
_cell.angle_gamma   90.00
#
_symmetry.space_group_name_H-M   'P 1'
#
loop_
_entity.id
_entity.type
_entity.pdbx_description
1 polymer ?
#
loop_
_entity_poly.entity_id
_entity_poly.type
_entity_poly.pdbx_seq_one_letter_code
_entity_poly.pdbx_strand_id
1 'polypeptide(L)'
;MLSIVVPAYNEGEHIYDNLMTIDKALKAFTSDYEIIAINDGSSDNTGAEVSRAASDNPYIKDFGYDVNRGKGGAVSWGAVNSKGDIVGFIDADLDLSPDFIEMYFNEMNAQNADIVIGSKMHKDSKLEYPFARKLFSVCYYIMLKVLFGLKCHDTQTGLKLYRGSIIREIAPLRKIDGYAFDIELLALASKKNAKLIEMPVELNFTRGQSFGRIKFKDVWKMFTDTWKIWWDLKVKKSYFK
;
A
#
# COMPACT_ATOMS: atom_id res chain seq x y z
N MET A 1 14.07 6.70 -11.24
CA MET A 1 12.69 7.26 -11.22
C MET A 1 11.86 6.62 -10.13
N LEU A 2 11.01 7.40 -9.41
CA LEU A 2 10.10 6.93 -8.37
C LEU A 2 8.65 7.08 -8.85
N SER A 3 7.82 6.03 -8.75
CA SER A 3 6.38 6.09 -9.01
C SER A 3 5.61 5.91 -7.70
N ILE A 4 4.68 6.80 -7.39
CA ILE A 4 3.80 6.68 -6.21
C ILE A 4 2.36 6.49 -6.68
N VAL A 5 1.80 5.33 -6.37
CA VAL A 5 0.41 4.98 -6.66
C VAL A 5 -0.48 5.42 -5.50
N VAL A 6 -1.53 6.16 -5.81
CA VAL A 6 -2.51 6.68 -4.84
C VAL A 6 -3.90 6.15 -5.23
N PRO A 7 -4.35 5.03 -4.63
CA PRO A 7 -5.69 4.52 -4.85
C PRO A 7 -6.70 5.40 -4.11
N ALA A 8 -7.72 5.90 -4.82
CA ALA A 8 -8.75 6.79 -4.28
C ALA A 8 -10.16 6.24 -4.53
N TYR A 9 -10.98 6.17 -3.49
CA TYR A 9 -12.39 5.78 -3.57
C TYR A 9 -13.24 6.62 -2.63
N ASN A 10 -14.08 7.49 -3.20
CA ASN A 10 -14.91 8.45 -2.47
C ASN A 10 -14.10 9.34 -1.52
N GLU A 11 -13.06 9.97 -2.07
CA GLU A 11 -12.13 10.90 -1.39
C GLU A 11 -12.21 12.33 -1.97
N GLY A 12 -13.30 12.66 -2.70
CA GLY A 12 -13.42 13.90 -3.46
C GLY A 12 -13.25 15.18 -2.67
N GLU A 13 -13.53 15.16 -1.36
CA GLU A 13 -13.35 16.32 -0.49
C GLU A 13 -11.88 16.71 -0.28
N HIS A 14 -10.96 15.73 -0.33
CA HIS A 14 -9.57 15.95 0.09
C HIS A 14 -8.52 15.52 -0.92
N ILE A 15 -8.89 14.72 -1.93
CA ILE A 15 -7.90 14.08 -2.81
C ILE A 15 -7.02 15.08 -3.56
N TYR A 16 -7.54 16.23 -3.99
CA TYR A 16 -6.75 17.26 -4.65
C TYR A 16 -5.62 17.76 -3.75
N ASP A 17 -5.95 18.22 -2.54
CA ASP A 17 -4.97 18.75 -1.58
C ASP A 17 -3.99 17.69 -1.12
N ASN A 18 -4.44 16.45 -0.96
CA ASN A 18 -3.61 15.32 -0.60
C ASN A 18 -2.61 14.97 -1.70
N LEU A 19 -3.00 15.00 -2.98
CA LEU A 19 -2.09 14.82 -4.11
C LEU A 19 -1.03 15.93 -4.19
N MET A 20 -1.41 17.20 -3.95
CA MET A 20 -0.47 18.30 -3.89
C MET A 20 0.48 18.18 -2.68
N THR A 21 0.03 17.62 -1.57
CA THR A 21 0.86 17.35 -0.40
C THR A 21 1.90 16.26 -0.69
N ILE A 22 1.50 15.18 -1.39
CA ILE A 22 2.43 14.13 -1.85
C ILE A 22 3.45 14.74 -2.82
N ASP A 23 3.02 15.54 -3.78
CA ASP A 23 3.89 16.20 -4.74
C ASP A 23 4.93 17.08 -4.03
N LYS A 24 4.51 17.89 -3.06
CA LYS A 24 5.41 18.72 -2.25
C LYS A 24 6.47 17.88 -1.52
N ALA A 25 6.07 16.77 -0.91
CA ALA A 25 6.99 15.86 -0.21
C ALA A 25 8.00 15.23 -1.17
N LEU A 26 7.57 14.79 -2.37
CA LEU A 26 8.46 14.22 -3.37
C LEU A 26 9.45 15.24 -3.93
N LYS A 27 8.98 16.43 -4.25
CA LYS A 27 9.82 17.54 -4.74
C LYS A 27 10.93 17.94 -3.78
N ALA A 28 10.78 17.67 -2.48
CA ALA A 28 11.77 18.02 -1.48
C ALA A 28 13.07 17.21 -1.63
N PHE A 29 13.04 16.01 -2.21
CA PHE A 29 14.22 15.14 -2.29
C PHE A 29 14.51 14.58 -3.70
N THR A 30 13.57 14.65 -4.65
CA THR A 30 13.78 14.16 -6.01
C THR A 30 13.01 14.97 -7.06
N SER A 31 13.56 15.08 -8.27
CA SER A 31 12.87 15.64 -9.43
C SER A 31 12.42 14.57 -10.44
N ASP A 32 12.80 13.30 -10.21
CA ASP A 32 12.53 12.18 -11.11
C ASP A 32 11.47 11.24 -10.52
N TYR A 33 10.20 11.67 -10.61
CA TYR A 33 9.07 10.94 -10.08
C TYR A 33 7.79 11.14 -10.89
N GLU A 34 6.80 10.29 -10.62
CA GLU A 34 5.40 10.43 -11.03
C GLU A 34 4.47 10.03 -9.88
N ILE A 35 3.29 10.64 -9.83
CA ILE A 35 2.18 10.27 -8.94
C ILE A 35 1.07 9.70 -9.82
N ILE A 36 0.68 8.47 -9.57
CA ILE A 36 -0.36 7.76 -10.31
C ILE A 36 -1.61 7.73 -9.43
N ALA A 37 -2.49 8.71 -9.60
CA ALA A 37 -3.76 8.78 -8.90
C ALA A 37 -4.79 7.92 -9.61
N ILE A 38 -5.44 7.01 -8.88
CA ILE A 38 -6.39 6.06 -9.46
C ILE A 38 -7.75 6.22 -8.80
N ASN A 39 -8.71 6.72 -9.57
CA ASN A 39 -10.11 6.73 -9.17
C ASN A 39 -10.70 5.32 -9.31
N ASP A 40 -10.87 4.62 -8.18
CA ASP A 40 -11.37 3.24 -8.10
C ASP A 40 -12.91 3.17 -8.16
N GLY A 41 -13.50 3.76 -9.20
CA GLY A 41 -14.95 3.73 -9.42
C GLY A 41 -15.74 4.50 -8.37
N SER A 42 -15.30 5.71 -8.02
CA SER A 42 -15.96 6.58 -7.04
C SER A 42 -17.32 7.06 -7.56
N SER A 43 -18.25 7.28 -6.63
CA SER A 43 -19.57 7.83 -6.91
C SER A 43 -19.71 9.33 -6.60
N ASP A 44 -18.69 9.91 -5.97
CA ASP A 44 -18.58 11.33 -5.65
C ASP A 44 -17.71 12.08 -6.67
N ASN A 45 -17.25 13.30 -6.35
CA ASN A 45 -16.42 14.13 -7.22
C ASN A 45 -14.93 13.74 -7.25
N THR A 46 -14.53 12.58 -6.68
CA THR A 46 -13.12 12.14 -6.64
C THR A 46 -12.46 12.19 -8.02
N GLY A 47 -13.13 11.64 -9.05
CA GLY A 47 -12.58 11.63 -10.41
C GLY A 47 -12.32 13.05 -10.96
N ALA A 48 -13.26 13.98 -10.74
CA ALA A 48 -13.10 15.38 -11.16
C ALA A 48 -11.92 16.06 -10.45
N GLU A 49 -11.75 15.82 -9.15
CA GLU A 49 -10.66 16.40 -8.37
C GLU A 49 -9.28 15.82 -8.74
N VAL A 50 -9.21 14.52 -9.06
CA VAL A 50 -7.99 13.90 -9.59
C VAL A 50 -7.62 14.50 -10.95
N SER A 51 -8.61 14.65 -11.86
CA SER A 51 -8.38 15.26 -13.18
C SER A 51 -7.94 16.72 -13.06
N ARG A 52 -8.48 17.48 -12.10
CA ARG A 52 -8.05 18.84 -11.79
C ARG A 52 -6.60 18.86 -11.33
N ALA A 53 -6.24 17.98 -10.39
CA ALA A 53 -4.86 17.89 -9.90
C ALA A 53 -3.86 17.54 -11.01
N ALA A 54 -4.21 16.62 -11.92
CA ALA A 54 -3.38 16.26 -13.07
C ALA A 54 -3.26 17.40 -14.11
N SER A 55 -4.27 18.26 -14.23
CA SER A 55 -4.22 19.46 -15.08
C SER A 55 -3.29 20.53 -14.53
N ASP A 56 -3.27 20.68 -13.21
CA ASP A 56 -2.47 21.69 -12.50
C ASP A 56 -1.01 21.25 -12.30
N ASN A 57 -0.74 19.92 -12.34
CA ASN A 57 0.57 19.37 -12.05
C ASN A 57 0.96 18.22 -13.01
N PRO A 58 1.97 18.42 -13.89
CA PRO A 58 2.37 17.44 -14.90
C PRO A 58 2.95 16.13 -14.33
N TYR A 59 3.36 16.11 -13.06
CA TYR A 59 3.84 14.90 -12.37
C TYR A 59 2.71 13.98 -11.93
N ILE A 60 1.47 14.49 -11.85
CA ILE A 60 0.28 13.72 -11.49
C ILE A 60 -0.34 13.12 -12.76
N LYS A 61 -0.58 11.82 -12.73
CA LYS A 61 -1.25 11.07 -13.80
C LYS A 61 -2.64 10.66 -13.30
N ASP A 62 -3.65 11.04 -14.05
CA ASP A 62 -5.05 10.72 -13.80
C ASP A 62 -5.40 9.39 -14.47
N PHE A 63 -5.83 8.43 -13.68
CA PHE A 63 -6.39 7.17 -14.14
C PHE A 63 -7.63 6.81 -13.36
N GLY A 64 -8.54 6.07 -13.99
CA GLY A 64 -9.75 5.62 -13.33
C GLY A 64 -10.53 4.62 -14.17
N TYR A 65 -11.54 4.06 -13.57
CA TYR A 65 -12.52 3.17 -14.19
C TYR A 65 -13.85 3.25 -13.43
N ASP A 66 -14.93 2.85 -14.08
CA ASP A 66 -16.30 3.05 -13.57
C ASP A 66 -16.69 2.06 -12.46
N VAL A 67 -16.07 0.89 -12.41
CA VAL A 67 -16.43 -0.20 -11.48
C VAL A 67 -15.35 -0.37 -10.42
N ASN A 68 -15.72 -0.19 -9.15
CA ASN A 68 -14.81 -0.40 -8.02
C ASN A 68 -14.19 -1.81 -8.05
N ARG A 69 -12.86 -1.87 -8.05
CA ARG A 69 -12.05 -3.09 -8.04
C ARG A 69 -11.35 -3.32 -6.71
N GLY A 70 -11.63 -2.47 -5.74
CA GLY A 70 -10.99 -2.48 -4.42
C GLY A 70 -9.54 -1.99 -4.45
N LYS A 71 -9.03 -1.63 -3.28
CA LYS A 71 -7.67 -1.09 -3.11
C LYS A 71 -6.60 -1.95 -3.79
N GLY A 72 -6.68 -3.27 -3.64
CA GLY A 72 -5.74 -4.20 -4.27
C GLY A 72 -5.77 -4.10 -5.81
N GLY A 73 -6.96 -3.92 -6.40
CA GLY A 73 -7.14 -3.71 -7.84
C GLY A 73 -6.46 -2.43 -8.32
N ALA A 74 -6.73 -1.32 -7.64
CA ALA A 74 -6.16 -0.02 -7.96
C ALA A 74 -4.62 -0.02 -7.81
N VAL A 75 -4.10 -0.51 -6.68
CA VAL A 75 -2.65 -0.60 -6.46
C VAL A 75 -1.96 -1.46 -7.52
N SER A 76 -2.53 -2.62 -7.85
CA SER A 76 -1.94 -3.51 -8.86
C SER A 76 -1.96 -2.89 -10.25
N TRP A 77 -3.04 -2.22 -10.62
CA TRP A 77 -3.15 -1.51 -11.89
C TRP A 77 -2.09 -0.41 -11.98
N GLY A 78 -1.97 0.42 -10.93
CA GLY A 78 -0.96 1.48 -10.88
C GLY A 78 0.46 0.94 -10.93
N ALA A 79 0.75 -0.15 -10.22
CA ALA A 79 2.07 -0.78 -10.22
C ALA A 79 2.47 -1.29 -11.61
N VAL A 80 1.54 -1.92 -12.34
CA VAL A 80 1.80 -2.44 -13.70
C VAL A 80 2.06 -1.31 -14.69
N ASN A 81 1.35 -0.19 -14.55
CA ASN A 81 1.45 0.95 -15.46
C ASN A 81 2.51 1.99 -15.03
N SER A 82 3.17 1.77 -13.90
CA SER A 82 4.24 2.63 -13.40
C SER A 82 5.54 2.48 -14.20
N LYS A 83 6.34 3.55 -14.26
CA LYS A 83 7.64 3.59 -14.97
C LYS A 83 8.84 3.54 -14.02
N GLY A 84 8.63 3.81 -12.72
CA GLY A 84 9.69 3.94 -11.73
C GLY A 84 10.49 2.66 -11.48
N ASP A 85 11.76 2.82 -11.19
CA ASP A 85 12.63 1.73 -10.69
C ASP A 85 12.21 1.33 -9.27
N ILE A 86 11.63 2.29 -8.54
CA ILE A 86 10.97 2.10 -7.26
C ILE A 86 9.51 2.51 -7.43
N VAL A 87 8.61 1.65 -6.97
CA VAL A 87 7.16 1.87 -7.02
C VAL A 87 6.61 1.79 -5.61
N GLY A 88 6.04 2.88 -5.15
CA GLY A 88 5.37 2.95 -3.86
C GLY A 88 3.86 3.04 -4.03
N PHE A 89 3.14 2.77 -2.95
CA PHE A 89 1.77 3.22 -2.80
C PHE A 89 1.56 3.83 -1.42
N ILE A 90 0.69 4.84 -1.39
CA ILE A 90 0.26 5.53 -0.18
C ILE A 90 -1.26 5.70 -0.21
N ASP A 91 -1.90 5.59 0.96
CA ASP A 91 -3.34 5.79 1.06
C ASP A 91 -3.73 7.26 0.79
N ALA A 92 -4.82 7.44 0.07
CA ALA A 92 -5.31 8.77 -0.33
C ALA A 92 -5.71 9.66 0.84
N ASP A 93 -6.02 9.09 2.01
CA ASP A 93 -6.41 9.84 3.21
C ASP A 93 -5.23 10.44 3.98
N LEU A 94 -3.99 10.06 3.62
CA LEU A 94 -2.76 10.52 4.26
C LEU A 94 -2.72 10.33 5.79
N ASP A 95 -3.37 9.29 6.32
CA ASP A 95 -3.19 8.91 7.74
C ASP A 95 -1.70 8.69 8.07
N LEU A 96 -0.90 8.34 7.05
CA LEU A 96 0.56 8.34 7.10
C LEU A 96 1.10 9.53 6.32
N SER A 97 2.02 10.30 6.93
CA SER A 97 2.65 11.44 6.25
C SER A 97 3.44 10.98 5.02
N PRO A 98 3.30 11.64 3.86
CA PRO A 98 4.14 11.39 2.69
C PRO A 98 5.63 11.72 2.91
N ASP A 99 5.99 12.47 3.95
CA ASP A 99 7.39 12.77 4.31
C ASP A 99 8.19 11.49 4.63
N PHE A 100 7.52 10.41 5.04
CA PHE A 100 8.16 9.11 5.25
C PHE A 100 8.67 8.47 3.95
N ILE A 101 8.18 8.89 2.78
CA ILE A 101 8.60 8.33 1.48
C ILE A 101 10.11 8.52 1.28
N GLU A 102 10.65 9.71 1.58
CA GLU A 102 12.08 9.98 1.47
C GLU A 102 12.91 9.02 2.34
N MET A 103 12.53 8.87 3.60
CA MET A 103 13.22 7.97 4.53
C MET A 103 13.21 6.53 4.04
N TYR A 104 12.04 6.03 3.54
CA TYR A 104 11.91 4.67 3.02
C TYR A 104 12.71 4.48 1.73
N PHE A 105 12.71 5.48 0.85
CA PHE A 105 13.49 5.49 -0.38
C PHE A 105 14.99 5.40 -0.11
N ASN A 106 15.49 6.21 0.82
CA ASN A 106 16.89 6.24 1.22
C ASN A 106 17.32 4.92 1.85
N GLU A 107 16.49 4.37 2.76
CA GLU A 107 16.80 3.12 3.45
C GLU A 107 16.72 1.91 2.52
N MET A 108 15.76 1.90 1.56
CA MET A 108 15.70 0.89 0.50
C MET A 108 16.99 0.81 -0.29
N ASN A 109 17.57 1.96 -0.63
CA ASN A 109 18.81 2.01 -1.40
C ASN A 109 20.03 1.67 -0.52
N ALA A 110 20.11 2.21 0.70
CA ALA A 110 21.22 1.97 1.62
C ALA A 110 21.37 0.48 1.98
N GLN A 111 20.25 -0.20 2.20
CA GLN A 111 20.26 -1.62 2.53
C GLN A 111 20.15 -2.55 1.32
N ASN A 112 20.03 -2.02 0.10
CA ASN A 112 19.70 -2.78 -1.11
C ASN A 112 18.50 -3.71 -0.86
N ALA A 113 17.43 -3.12 -0.32
CA ALA A 113 16.19 -3.83 -0.06
C ALA A 113 15.29 -3.85 -1.32
N ASP A 114 14.49 -4.91 -1.42
CA ASP A 114 13.52 -5.07 -2.49
C ASP A 114 12.14 -4.49 -2.12
N ILE A 115 11.84 -4.50 -0.81
CA ILE A 115 10.59 -4.02 -0.26
C ILE A 115 10.87 -3.27 1.04
N VAL A 116 10.25 -2.11 1.18
CA VAL A 116 10.19 -1.36 2.44
C VAL A 116 8.73 -1.20 2.82
N ILE A 117 8.39 -1.54 4.05
CA ILE A 117 7.04 -1.37 4.58
C ILE A 117 7.07 -0.57 5.85
N GLY A 118 6.06 0.27 6.07
CA GLY A 118 5.82 0.84 7.37
C GLY A 118 5.36 -0.22 8.37
N SER A 119 5.75 -0.11 9.61
CA SER A 119 5.34 -1.03 10.66
C SER A 119 4.95 -0.29 11.93
N LYS A 120 3.70 -0.43 12.32
CA LYS A 120 3.19 0.08 13.61
C LYS A 120 3.82 -0.64 14.80
N MET A 121 4.41 -1.79 14.57
CA MET A 121 5.08 -2.60 15.60
C MET A 121 6.60 -2.34 15.63
N HIS A 122 7.12 -1.45 14.79
CA HIS A 122 8.52 -1.04 14.84
C HIS A 122 8.81 -0.33 16.17
N LYS A 123 9.98 -0.57 16.76
CA LYS A 123 10.37 -0.03 18.08
C LYS A 123 10.33 1.51 18.16
N ASP A 124 10.58 2.18 17.04
CA ASP A 124 10.64 3.63 16.92
C ASP A 124 9.30 4.23 16.42
N SER A 125 8.25 3.42 16.22
CA SER A 125 6.93 3.91 15.82
C SER A 125 6.22 4.58 17.00
N LYS A 126 5.67 5.76 16.74
CA LYS A 126 4.94 6.54 17.75
C LYS A 126 3.45 6.30 17.59
N LEU A 127 2.89 5.48 18.47
CA LEU A 127 1.48 5.09 18.44
C LEU A 127 0.96 4.78 19.83
N GLU A 128 -0.19 5.35 20.16
CA GLU A 128 -1.03 4.84 21.24
C GLU A 128 -1.88 3.69 20.71
N TYR A 129 -1.47 2.45 21.01
CA TYR A 129 -2.15 1.26 20.51
C TYR A 129 -2.87 0.54 21.64
N PRO A 130 -4.22 0.40 21.62
CA PRO A 130 -4.95 -0.35 22.65
C PRO A 130 -4.43 -1.79 22.77
N PHE A 131 -4.23 -2.26 24.01
CA PHE A 131 -3.64 -3.58 24.30
C PHE A 131 -4.32 -4.75 23.55
N ALA A 132 -5.66 -4.74 23.50
CA ALA A 132 -6.41 -5.78 22.78
C ALA A 132 -6.05 -5.85 21.29
N ARG A 133 -5.87 -4.70 20.62
CA ARG A 133 -5.45 -4.66 19.22
C ARG A 133 -4.02 -5.15 19.02
N LYS A 134 -3.13 -4.82 19.96
CA LYS A 134 -1.75 -5.32 19.93
C LYS A 134 -1.71 -6.84 19.97
N LEU A 135 -2.56 -7.45 20.83
CA LEU A 135 -2.67 -8.91 20.92
C LEU A 135 -3.16 -9.52 19.61
N PHE A 136 -4.23 -8.97 18.99
CA PHE A 136 -4.71 -9.44 17.69
C PHE A 136 -3.63 -9.32 16.59
N SER A 137 -2.92 -8.20 16.56
CA SER A 137 -1.82 -8.00 15.60
C SER A 137 -0.71 -9.02 15.77
N VAL A 138 -0.33 -9.34 17.01
CA VAL A 138 0.70 -10.36 17.30
C VAL A 138 0.22 -11.76 16.88
N CYS A 139 -1.00 -12.14 17.19
CA CYS A 139 -1.57 -13.43 16.78
C CYS A 139 -1.60 -13.55 15.25
N TYR A 140 -2.02 -12.47 14.58
CA TYR A 140 -2.06 -12.43 13.12
C TYR A 140 -0.66 -12.52 12.50
N TYR A 141 0.30 -11.79 13.05
CA TYR A 141 1.72 -11.90 12.66
C TYR A 141 2.23 -13.34 12.78
N ILE A 142 2.00 -14.01 13.91
CA ILE A 142 2.44 -15.39 14.11
C ILE A 142 1.83 -16.31 13.05
N MET A 143 0.54 -16.14 12.75
CA MET A 143 -0.15 -16.88 11.70
C MET A 143 0.52 -16.66 10.33
N LEU A 144 0.79 -15.41 9.94
CA LEU A 144 1.42 -15.08 8.66
C LEU A 144 2.86 -15.63 8.56
N LYS A 145 3.60 -15.59 9.67
CA LYS A 145 4.94 -16.17 9.76
C LYS A 145 4.92 -17.68 9.54
N VAL A 146 3.96 -18.39 10.14
CA VAL A 146 3.81 -19.85 9.99
C VAL A 146 3.35 -20.21 8.59
N LEU A 147 2.36 -19.51 8.04
CA LEU A 147 1.78 -19.83 6.74
C LEU A 147 2.70 -19.49 5.56
N PHE A 148 3.34 -18.34 5.59
CA PHE A 148 4.08 -17.79 4.44
C PHE A 148 5.59 -17.63 4.69
N GLY A 149 6.05 -17.73 5.94
CA GLY A 149 7.44 -17.42 6.30
C GLY A 149 7.76 -15.93 6.28
N LEU A 150 6.73 -15.06 6.34
CA LEU A 150 6.93 -13.61 6.36
C LEU A 150 7.65 -13.20 7.64
N LYS A 151 8.67 -12.36 7.50
CA LYS A 151 9.48 -11.85 8.61
C LYS A 151 9.11 -10.42 9.03
N CYS A 152 7.98 -9.90 8.55
CA CYS A 152 7.48 -8.57 8.88
C CYS A 152 6.35 -8.65 9.92
N HIS A 153 6.33 -7.69 10.83
CA HIS A 153 5.36 -7.64 11.94
C HIS A 153 4.05 -6.95 11.55
N ASP A 154 4.08 -6.04 10.57
CA ASP A 154 2.90 -5.33 10.09
C ASP A 154 2.81 -5.39 8.56
N THR A 155 1.78 -6.04 8.05
CA THR A 155 1.54 -6.17 6.61
C THR A 155 0.52 -5.18 6.07
N GLN A 156 -0.21 -4.47 6.95
CA GLN A 156 -1.41 -3.71 6.61
C GLN A 156 -1.18 -2.18 6.61
N THR A 157 0.06 -1.74 6.61
CA THR A 157 0.39 -0.32 6.61
C THR A 157 0.13 0.30 5.26
N GLY A 158 -0.41 1.52 5.23
CA GLY A 158 -0.80 2.22 4.02
C GLY A 158 0.35 2.79 3.18
N LEU A 159 1.61 2.70 3.64
CA LEU A 159 2.79 3.13 2.89
C LEU A 159 3.76 1.97 2.71
N LYS A 160 4.07 1.66 1.45
CA LYS A 160 5.04 0.64 1.06
C LYS A 160 5.78 1.05 -0.21
N LEU A 161 7.05 0.69 -0.29
CA LEU A 161 7.87 0.81 -1.51
C LEU A 161 8.34 -0.57 -1.96
N TYR A 162 8.38 -0.78 -3.26
CA TYR A 162 8.84 -2.00 -3.91
C TYR A 162 9.85 -1.66 -5.00
N ARG A 163 10.83 -2.53 -5.25
CA ARG A 163 11.55 -2.48 -6.53
C ARG A 163 10.56 -2.70 -7.67
N GLY A 164 10.61 -1.81 -8.68
CA GLY A 164 9.67 -1.84 -9.81
C GLY A 164 9.67 -3.17 -10.56
N SER A 165 10.83 -3.81 -10.68
CA SER A 165 10.95 -5.14 -11.29
C SER A 165 10.14 -6.21 -10.55
N ILE A 166 10.13 -6.15 -9.23
CA ILE A 166 9.41 -7.14 -8.40
C ILE A 166 7.90 -6.87 -8.44
N ILE A 167 7.47 -5.63 -8.16
CA ILE A 167 6.03 -5.35 -8.05
C ILE A 167 5.32 -5.53 -9.39
N ARG A 168 5.92 -5.13 -10.53
CA ARG A 168 5.34 -5.34 -11.85
C ARG A 168 5.22 -6.81 -12.24
N GLU A 169 6.05 -7.68 -11.67
CA GLU A 169 5.96 -9.12 -11.90
C GLU A 169 4.87 -9.77 -11.03
N ILE A 170 4.74 -9.36 -9.75
CA ILE A 170 3.80 -10.01 -8.83
C ILE A 170 2.40 -9.40 -8.84
N ALA A 171 2.25 -8.10 -9.12
CA ALA A 171 0.95 -7.43 -9.10
C ALA A 171 -0.08 -8.02 -10.09
N PRO A 172 0.30 -8.44 -11.32
CA PRO A 172 -0.63 -9.11 -12.24
C PRO A 172 -1.12 -10.46 -11.75
N LEU A 173 -0.37 -11.11 -10.85
CA LEU A 173 -0.72 -12.43 -10.31
C LEU A 173 -1.79 -12.36 -9.21
N ARG A 174 -2.05 -11.17 -8.68
CA ARG A 174 -2.99 -10.94 -7.59
C ARG A 174 -4.40 -11.48 -7.91
N LYS A 175 -5.03 -12.09 -6.91
CA LYS A 175 -6.39 -12.66 -6.97
C LYS A 175 -7.33 -12.07 -5.92
N ILE A 176 -6.79 -11.31 -4.96
CA ILE A 176 -7.53 -10.73 -3.85
C ILE A 176 -7.66 -9.21 -4.05
N ASP A 177 -8.88 -8.70 -4.03
CA ASP A 177 -9.19 -7.27 -4.19
C ASP A 177 -9.28 -6.52 -2.85
N GLY A 178 -9.68 -7.24 -1.80
CA GLY A 178 -9.90 -6.70 -0.45
C GLY A 178 -8.62 -6.54 0.37
N TYR A 179 -8.77 -6.33 1.68
CA TYR A 179 -7.68 -6.01 2.61
C TYR A 179 -6.52 -7.02 2.63
N ALA A 180 -6.74 -8.28 2.26
CA ALA A 180 -5.68 -9.29 2.23
C ALA A 180 -4.76 -9.20 0.98
N PHE A 181 -4.98 -8.26 0.04
CA PHE A 181 -4.10 -8.06 -1.12
C PHE A 181 -2.66 -7.75 -0.72
N ASP A 182 -2.46 -6.99 0.36
CA ASP A 182 -1.14 -6.68 0.90
C ASP A 182 -0.36 -7.95 1.28
N ILE A 183 -1.05 -8.88 1.96
CA ILE A 183 -0.47 -10.16 2.35
C ILE A 183 -0.14 -10.98 1.11
N GLU A 184 -1.03 -10.97 0.13
CA GLU A 184 -0.82 -11.68 -1.14
C GLU A 184 0.44 -11.20 -1.85
N LEU A 185 0.60 -9.88 -2.03
CA LEU A 185 1.79 -9.31 -2.66
C LEU A 185 3.07 -9.64 -1.88
N LEU A 186 3.05 -9.52 -0.55
CA LEU A 186 4.21 -9.85 0.28
C LEU A 186 4.54 -11.35 0.25
N ALA A 187 3.52 -12.23 0.24
CA ALA A 187 3.71 -13.67 0.12
C ALA A 187 4.29 -14.07 -1.25
N LEU A 188 3.83 -13.44 -2.34
CA LEU A 188 4.37 -13.61 -3.68
C LEU A 188 5.82 -13.14 -3.77
N ALA A 189 6.13 -11.97 -3.22
CA ALA A 189 7.49 -11.43 -3.16
C ALA A 189 8.42 -12.32 -2.31
N SER A 190 7.94 -12.83 -1.17
CA SER A 190 8.71 -13.78 -0.34
C SER A 190 9.07 -15.07 -1.09
N LYS A 191 8.21 -15.54 -2.01
CA LYS A 191 8.52 -16.67 -2.88
C LYS A 191 9.65 -16.40 -3.87
N LYS A 192 9.90 -15.14 -4.17
CA LYS A 192 11.01 -14.68 -5.00
C LYS A 192 12.27 -14.35 -4.19
N ASN A 193 12.26 -14.67 -2.89
CA ASN A 193 13.32 -14.34 -1.94
C ASN A 193 13.60 -12.82 -1.83
N ALA A 194 12.59 -11.98 -2.07
CA ALA A 194 12.71 -10.54 -1.96
C ALA A 194 13.11 -10.13 -0.54
N LYS A 195 14.12 -9.25 -0.44
CA LYS A 195 14.59 -8.68 0.82
C LYS A 195 13.63 -7.60 1.29
N LEU A 196 12.93 -7.87 2.40
CA LEU A 196 11.99 -6.96 3.03
C LEU A 196 12.58 -6.35 4.29
N ILE A 197 12.41 -5.05 4.47
CA ILE A 197 12.72 -4.31 5.69
C ILE A 197 11.50 -3.56 6.21
N GLU A 198 11.43 -3.39 7.53
CA GLU A 198 10.39 -2.61 8.20
C GLU A 198 10.95 -1.28 8.67
N MET A 199 10.15 -0.23 8.52
CA MET A 199 10.47 1.14 8.92
C MET A 199 9.44 1.68 9.90
N PRO A 200 9.81 2.61 10.80
CA PRO A 200 8.86 3.21 11.72
C PRO A 200 7.78 4.00 10.99
N VAL A 201 6.63 4.13 11.64
CA VAL A 201 5.53 5.01 11.22
C VAL A 201 5.12 5.93 12.36
N GLU A 202 4.64 7.10 11.99
CA GLU A 202 3.91 8.01 12.85
C GLU A 202 2.53 8.21 12.24
N LEU A 203 1.47 7.92 12.99
CA LEU A 203 0.10 8.13 12.52
C LEU A 203 -0.38 9.49 12.99
N ASN A 204 -0.71 10.34 12.04
CA ASN A 204 -1.37 11.62 12.29
C ASN A 204 -2.88 11.41 12.11
N PHE A 205 -3.59 11.15 13.20
CA PHE A 205 -5.06 11.08 13.17
C PHE A 205 -5.65 12.49 13.00
N THR A 206 -5.53 13.06 11.80
CA THR A 206 -6.11 14.37 11.48
C THR A 206 -7.63 14.32 11.32
N ARG A 207 -8.18 13.15 11.02
CA ARG A 207 -9.61 12.90 10.92
C ARG A 207 -10.07 12.13 12.16
N GLY A 208 -10.65 12.84 13.13
CA GLY A 208 -11.21 12.22 14.34
C GLY A 208 -12.00 10.95 13.99
N GLN A 209 -11.58 9.80 14.58
CA GLN A 209 -12.23 8.50 14.51
C GLN A 209 -11.98 7.61 13.26
N SER A 210 -10.74 7.29 12.95
CA SER A 210 -10.45 6.21 11.99
C SER A 210 -10.66 4.78 12.56
N PHE A 211 -11.01 4.64 13.84
CA PHE A 211 -11.11 3.32 14.49
C PHE A 211 -12.36 2.48 14.14
N GLY A 212 -13.37 3.07 13.43
CA GLY A 212 -14.65 2.42 13.15
C GLY A 212 -14.85 1.85 11.74
N ARG A 213 -13.90 2.04 10.81
CA ARG A 213 -14.07 1.65 9.41
C ARG A 213 -14.02 0.14 9.17
N ILE A 214 -13.24 -0.61 9.96
CA ILE A 214 -13.10 -2.07 9.80
C ILE A 214 -14.18 -2.78 10.64
N LYS A 215 -15.14 -3.39 9.96
CA LYS A 215 -16.21 -4.18 10.58
C LYS A 215 -15.70 -5.61 10.87
N PHE A 216 -16.31 -6.31 11.81
CA PHE A 216 -15.99 -7.71 12.13
C PHE A 216 -16.05 -8.62 10.88
N LYS A 217 -16.97 -8.34 9.97
CA LYS A 217 -17.09 -9.02 8.67
C LYS A 217 -15.82 -8.89 7.82
N ASP A 218 -15.17 -7.73 7.85
CA ASP A 218 -13.95 -7.47 7.07
C ASP A 218 -12.76 -8.23 7.65
N VAL A 219 -12.68 -8.31 8.99
CA VAL A 219 -11.66 -9.13 9.68
C VAL A 219 -11.83 -10.61 9.33
N TRP A 220 -13.07 -11.11 9.36
CA TRP A 220 -13.36 -12.49 8.99
C TRP A 220 -13.03 -12.78 7.52
N LYS A 221 -13.40 -11.85 6.63
CA LYS A 221 -13.05 -11.94 5.20
C LYS A 221 -11.53 -11.95 5.00
N MET A 222 -10.79 -11.08 5.68
CA MET A 222 -9.33 -11.05 5.61
C MET A 222 -8.73 -12.38 6.04
N PHE A 223 -9.27 -13.01 7.10
CA PHE A 223 -8.83 -14.32 7.54
C PHE A 223 -9.08 -15.42 6.49
N THR A 224 -10.29 -15.49 5.92
CA THR A 224 -10.62 -16.46 4.87
C THR A 224 -9.81 -16.25 3.60
N ASP A 225 -9.59 -14.99 3.20
CA ASP A 225 -8.75 -14.65 2.05
C ASP A 225 -7.29 -15.06 2.29
N THR A 226 -6.77 -14.89 3.52
CA THR A 226 -5.42 -15.34 3.90
C THR A 226 -5.25 -16.86 3.72
N TRP A 227 -6.24 -17.66 4.15
CA TRP A 227 -6.22 -19.10 3.93
C TRP A 227 -6.29 -19.47 2.44
N LYS A 228 -7.09 -18.75 1.65
CA LYS A 228 -7.18 -18.93 0.21
C LYS A 228 -5.84 -18.65 -0.47
N ILE A 229 -5.16 -17.55 -0.10
CA ILE A 229 -3.82 -17.23 -0.60
C ILE A 229 -2.85 -18.36 -0.30
N TRP A 230 -2.83 -18.83 0.95
CA TRP A 230 -1.95 -19.93 1.36
C TRP A 230 -2.22 -21.20 0.55
N TRP A 231 -3.48 -21.58 0.39
CA TRP A 231 -3.89 -22.76 -0.38
C TRP A 231 -3.47 -22.64 -1.85
N ASP A 232 -3.74 -21.50 -2.47
CA ASP A 232 -3.40 -21.26 -3.86
C ASP A 232 -1.87 -21.21 -4.08
N LEU A 233 -1.12 -20.71 -3.09
CA LEU A 233 0.34 -20.57 -3.19
C LEU A 233 1.10 -21.87 -2.89
N LYS A 234 0.67 -22.63 -1.87
CA LYS A 234 1.41 -23.80 -1.36
C LYS A 234 0.88 -25.11 -1.89
N VAL A 235 -0.44 -25.26 -2.04
CA VAL A 235 -1.10 -26.50 -2.44
C VAL A 235 -1.37 -26.51 -3.94
N LYS A 236 -2.18 -25.60 -4.44
CA LYS A 236 -2.50 -25.53 -5.87
C LYS A 236 -1.35 -25.05 -6.74
N LYS A 237 -0.43 -24.24 -6.19
CA LYS A 237 0.68 -23.60 -6.91
C LYS A 237 0.21 -22.82 -8.16
N SER A 238 -0.92 -22.11 -8.04
CA SER A 238 -1.64 -21.52 -9.17
C SER A 238 -1.23 -20.09 -9.52
N TYR A 239 -0.23 -19.53 -8.81
CA TYR A 239 0.28 -18.18 -9.08
C TYR A 239 1.40 -18.13 -10.12
N PHE A 240 2.21 -19.18 -10.24
CA PHE A 240 3.38 -19.23 -11.09
C PHE A 240 3.29 -20.36 -12.14
N LYS A 241 2.07 -20.58 -12.62
CA LYS A 241 1.81 -21.55 -13.71
C LYS A 241 1.85 -20.87 -15.05
#